data_d816c28a47dfe8000a0e9524500dba29
#
_entry.id   d816c28a47dfe8000a0e9524500dba29
#
_cell.length_a   1.000
_cell.length_b   1.000
_cell.length_c   1.000
_cell.angle_alpha   90.00
_cell.angle_beta   90.00
_cell.angle_gamma   90.00
#
_symmetry.space_group_name_H-M   'P 1'
#
loop_
_entity.id
_entity.type
_entity.pdbx_description
1 polymer ?
#
loop_
_entity_poly.entity_id
_entity_poly.type
_entity_poly.pdbx_seq_one_letter_code
_entity_poly.pdbx_strand_id
1 'polypeptide(L)'
;TYRPGKEFTELLTRLERQECPPDRIVVMNTGEQYWNREWEKCKLVEVHHLEQKDFDHGGTRRRAAELSDARVMVFMTQDALPADHKLIGNLLKALDQNEKTGAAYARQLPKSDCGFLERYTRSFNYPEDSCIKTKEDLGRMGIKTFFASNVCCAYDREKFWFQGGFIQKTIFNEDMIFAGKAVL
;
A
#
# COMPACT_ATOMS: atom_id res chain seq x y z
N THR A 1 -7.26 7.52 5.46
CA THR A 1 -8.12 8.36 4.60
C THR A 1 -8.21 9.78 5.14
N TYR A 2 -8.44 10.74 4.24
CA TYR A 2 -8.76 12.13 4.58
C TYR A 2 -9.80 12.64 3.58
N ARG A 3 -10.97 13.07 4.05
CA ARG A 3 -12.11 13.48 3.20
C ARG A 3 -12.38 12.48 2.06
N PRO A 4 -12.59 11.20 2.37
CA PRO A 4 -12.81 10.19 1.33
C PRO A 4 -14.06 10.51 0.52
N GLY A 5 -13.98 10.34 -0.79
CA GLY A 5 -15.06 10.62 -1.74
C GLY A 5 -15.72 9.33 -2.28
N LYS A 6 -16.38 9.46 -3.42
CA LYS A 6 -17.06 8.34 -4.09
C LYS A 6 -16.11 7.21 -4.50
N GLU A 7 -14.86 7.56 -4.82
CA GLU A 7 -13.81 6.61 -5.18
C GLU A 7 -13.54 5.62 -4.04
N PHE A 8 -13.69 6.04 -2.79
CA PHE A 8 -13.51 5.15 -1.65
C PHE A 8 -14.61 4.07 -1.59
N THR A 9 -15.85 4.39 -1.94
CA THR A 9 -16.92 3.40 -2.07
C THR A 9 -16.59 2.36 -3.14
N GLU A 10 -16.08 2.82 -4.28
CA GLU A 10 -15.66 1.94 -5.36
C GLU A 10 -14.47 1.05 -4.93
N LEU A 11 -13.51 1.62 -4.21
CA LEU A 11 -12.39 0.87 -3.65
C LEU A 11 -12.87 -0.28 -2.76
N LEU A 12 -13.75 -0.02 -1.80
CA LEU A 12 -14.31 -1.05 -0.92
C LEU A 12 -15.01 -2.15 -1.72
N THR A 13 -15.83 -1.75 -2.69
CA THR A 13 -16.55 -2.70 -3.56
C THR A 13 -15.57 -3.59 -4.35
N ARG A 14 -14.47 -3.02 -4.88
CA ARG A 14 -13.47 -3.80 -5.63
C ARG A 14 -12.63 -4.70 -4.74
N LEU A 15 -12.40 -4.31 -3.48
CA LEU A 15 -11.69 -5.16 -2.51
C LEU A 15 -12.55 -6.37 -2.09
N GLU A 16 -13.84 -6.17 -1.85
CA GLU A 16 -14.76 -7.28 -1.57
C GLU A 16 -14.89 -8.29 -2.71
N ARG A 17 -14.73 -7.82 -3.96
CA ARG A 17 -14.84 -8.64 -5.17
C ARG A 17 -13.53 -9.25 -5.66
N GLN A 18 -12.46 -9.15 -4.89
CA GLN A 18 -11.21 -9.83 -5.24
C GLN A 18 -11.40 -11.36 -5.24
N GLU A 19 -10.64 -12.08 -6.09
CA GLU A 19 -10.58 -13.56 -6.04
C GLU A 19 -10.05 -14.05 -4.68
N CYS A 20 -9.15 -13.27 -4.08
CA CYS A 20 -8.67 -13.44 -2.71
C CYS A 20 -9.07 -12.16 -1.93
N PRO A 21 -10.28 -12.06 -1.40
CA PRO A 21 -10.70 -10.88 -0.65
C PRO A 21 -9.90 -10.75 0.65
N PRO A 22 -9.70 -9.53 1.17
CA PRO A 22 -9.08 -9.36 2.47
C PRO A 22 -10.00 -9.88 3.59
N ASP A 23 -9.43 -10.41 4.65
CA ASP A 23 -10.17 -10.81 5.85
C ASP A 23 -10.68 -9.59 6.63
N ARG A 24 -9.97 -8.46 6.54
CA ARG A 24 -10.25 -7.22 7.24
C ARG A 24 -9.69 -6.02 6.49
N ILE A 25 -10.40 -4.89 6.55
CA ILE A 25 -9.99 -3.60 5.98
C ILE A 25 -9.91 -2.59 7.12
N VAL A 26 -8.70 -2.36 7.62
CA VAL A 26 -8.43 -1.35 8.65
C VAL A 26 -8.30 0.01 8.01
N VAL A 27 -9.17 0.94 8.38
CA VAL A 27 -9.20 2.30 7.84
C VAL A 27 -8.76 3.31 8.89
N MET A 28 -7.60 3.92 8.69
CA MET A 28 -7.14 5.05 9.48
C MET A 28 -7.73 6.34 8.88
N ASN A 29 -8.79 6.87 9.48
CA ASN A 29 -9.51 8.04 8.95
C ASN A 29 -9.19 9.30 9.72
N THR A 30 -8.69 10.32 9.03
CA THR A 30 -8.43 11.64 9.60
C THR A 30 -9.65 12.53 9.42
N GLY A 31 -10.24 12.97 10.54
CA GLY A 31 -11.43 13.80 10.58
C GLY A 31 -12.73 12.99 10.48
N GLU A 32 -13.29 12.61 11.64
CA GLU A 32 -14.52 11.79 11.72
C GLU A 32 -15.71 12.47 11.02
N GLN A 33 -15.79 13.78 11.00
CA GLN A 33 -16.86 14.55 10.36
C GLN A 33 -16.97 14.34 8.85
N TYR A 34 -15.93 13.80 8.20
CA TYR A 34 -15.91 13.49 6.76
C TYR A 34 -16.18 12.02 6.48
N TRP A 35 -16.39 11.21 7.51
CA TRP A 35 -16.63 9.79 7.37
C TRP A 35 -18.09 9.49 7.04
N ASN A 36 -18.32 8.66 6.01
CA ASN A 36 -19.66 8.16 5.71
C ASN A 36 -19.88 6.82 6.42
N ARG A 37 -20.79 6.78 7.39
CA ARG A 37 -21.11 5.58 8.17
C ARG A 37 -21.68 4.43 7.34
N GLU A 38 -22.15 4.68 6.13
CA GLU A 38 -22.57 3.62 5.21
C GLU A 38 -21.46 2.64 4.87
N TRP A 39 -20.20 3.08 4.91
CA TRP A 39 -19.04 2.19 4.67
C TRP A 39 -18.85 1.13 5.77
N GLU A 40 -19.34 1.37 6.98
CA GLU A 40 -19.31 0.41 8.09
C GLU A 40 -20.32 -0.74 7.92
N LYS A 41 -21.23 -0.66 6.93
CA LYS A 41 -22.08 -1.78 6.53
C LYS A 41 -21.29 -2.92 5.87
N CYS A 42 -20.13 -2.61 5.27
CA CYS A 42 -19.18 -3.63 4.87
C CYS A 42 -18.56 -4.25 6.14
N LYS A 43 -18.85 -5.52 6.38
CA LYS A 43 -18.40 -6.24 7.58
C LYS A 43 -16.88 -6.37 7.69
N LEU A 44 -16.16 -6.14 6.60
CA LEU A 44 -14.69 -6.18 6.58
C LEU A 44 -14.08 -4.87 7.12
N VAL A 45 -14.84 -3.77 7.13
CA VAL A 45 -14.34 -2.45 7.49
C VAL A 45 -14.27 -2.27 9.01
N GLU A 46 -13.09 -1.91 9.47
CA GLU A 46 -12.82 -1.46 10.83
C GLU A 46 -12.21 -0.06 10.74
N VAL A 47 -12.91 0.97 11.22
CA VAL A 47 -12.45 2.36 11.13
C VAL A 47 -11.88 2.85 12.45
N HIS A 48 -10.75 3.55 12.37
CA HIS A 48 -10.11 4.26 13.47
C HIS A 48 -9.98 5.74 13.10
N HIS A 49 -10.64 6.59 13.85
CA HIS A 49 -10.59 8.04 13.63
C HIS A 49 -9.38 8.67 14.31
N LEU A 50 -8.76 9.61 13.60
CA LEU A 50 -7.60 10.39 14.04
C LEU A 50 -7.92 11.87 13.91
N GLU A 51 -7.35 12.68 14.80
CA GLU A 51 -7.30 14.13 14.57
C GLU A 51 -6.19 14.48 13.58
N GLN A 52 -6.37 15.58 12.84
CA GLN A 52 -5.40 15.99 11.82
C GLN A 52 -4.00 16.25 12.40
N LYS A 53 -3.93 16.75 13.65
CA LYS A 53 -2.65 16.99 14.34
C LYS A 53 -1.85 15.72 14.65
N ASP A 54 -2.54 14.57 14.74
CA ASP A 54 -1.95 13.28 15.11
C ASP A 54 -1.58 12.45 13.87
N PHE A 55 -1.85 12.99 12.67
CA PHE A 55 -1.54 12.31 11.44
C PHE A 55 -0.07 12.54 11.02
N ASP A 56 0.64 11.45 10.76
CA ASP A 56 1.84 11.40 9.94
C ASP A 56 1.85 10.13 9.09
N HIS A 57 2.48 10.17 7.93
CA HIS A 57 2.39 9.07 6.97
C HIS A 57 2.95 7.75 7.53
N GLY A 58 4.12 7.79 8.12
CA GLY A 58 4.77 6.60 8.66
C GLY A 58 4.12 6.09 9.94
N GLY A 59 3.87 6.98 10.92
CA GLY A 59 3.28 6.62 12.21
C GLY A 59 1.85 6.12 12.09
N THR A 60 1.03 6.75 11.23
CA THR A 60 -0.34 6.30 11.00
C THR A 60 -0.39 4.91 10.37
N ARG A 61 0.47 4.64 9.37
CA ARG A 61 0.58 3.30 8.76
C ARG A 61 1.15 2.27 9.73
N ARG A 62 2.14 2.65 10.54
CA ARG A 62 2.68 1.79 11.59
C ARG A 62 1.60 1.40 12.60
N ARG A 63 0.81 2.37 13.07
CA ARG A 63 -0.33 2.11 13.96
C ARG A 63 -1.36 1.17 13.33
N ALA A 64 -1.65 1.32 12.04
CA ALA A 64 -2.51 0.38 11.32
C ALA A 64 -1.92 -1.04 11.30
N ALA A 65 -0.60 -1.17 11.10
CA ALA A 65 0.09 -2.46 11.15
C ALA A 65 0.04 -3.12 12.54
N GLU A 66 0.08 -2.34 13.61
CA GLU A 66 -0.02 -2.81 15.00
C GLU A 66 -1.40 -3.41 15.33
N LEU A 67 -2.44 -2.98 14.61
CA LEU A 67 -3.80 -3.51 14.74
C LEU A 67 -4.00 -4.85 14.03
N SER A 68 -3.02 -5.32 13.24
CA SER A 68 -3.13 -6.53 12.43
C SER A 68 -2.26 -7.65 12.96
N ASP A 69 -2.82 -8.85 13.02
CA ASP A 69 -2.15 -10.13 13.26
C ASP A 69 -2.02 -10.99 11.99
N ALA A 70 -2.55 -10.51 10.85
CA ALA A 70 -2.49 -11.20 9.58
C ALA A 70 -1.04 -11.43 9.11
N ARG A 71 -0.80 -12.55 8.42
CA ARG A 71 0.52 -12.86 7.81
C ARG A 71 0.96 -11.79 6.82
N VAL A 72 0.03 -11.29 6.04
CA VAL A 72 0.29 -10.26 5.02
C VAL A 72 -0.58 -9.04 5.28
N MET A 73 0.04 -7.88 5.25
CA MET A 73 -0.61 -6.57 5.34
C MET A 73 -0.50 -5.87 3.99
N VAL A 74 -1.61 -5.40 3.44
CA VAL A 74 -1.63 -4.60 2.20
C VAL A 74 -1.98 -3.16 2.54
N PHE A 75 -1.05 -2.25 2.30
CA PHE A 75 -1.31 -0.81 2.41
C PHE A 75 -1.80 -0.26 1.09
N MET A 76 -2.84 0.56 1.16
CA MET A 76 -3.39 1.25 -0.01
C MET A 76 -3.74 2.70 0.32
N THR A 77 -3.67 3.58 -0.67
CA THR A 77 -4.25 4.92 -0.56
C THR A 77 -5.71 4.89 -0.98
N GLN A 78 -6.51 5.82 -0.46
CA GLN A 78 -7.97 5.86 -0.65
C GLN A 78 -8.42 6.05 -2.11
N ASP A 79 -7.53 6.49 -2.97
CA ASP A 79 -7.74 6.82 -4.40
C ASP A 79 -7.15 5.76 -5.34
N ALA A 80 -6.51 4.72 -4.80
CA ALA A 80 -5.97 3.62 -5.58
C ALA A 80 -7.03 2.54 -5.80
N LEU A 81 -7.47 2.38 -7.04
CA LEU A 81 -8.48 1.38 -7.40
C LEU A 81 -7.82 0.13 -7.99
N PRO A 82 -8.13 -1.07 -7.50
CA PRO A 82 -7.76 -2.32 -8.18
C PRO A 82 -8.21 -2.30 -9.64
N ALA A 83 -7.29 -2.57 -10.56
CA ALA A 83 -7.62 -2.61 -11.99
C ALA A 83 -8.53 -3.81 -12.33
N ASP A 84 -8.34 -4.91 -11.59
CA ASP A 84 -9.10 -6.15 -11.73
C ASP A 84 -9.29 -6.86 -10.38
N HIS A 85 -9.85 -8.06 -10.41
CA HIS A 85 -10.13 -8.88 -9.22
C HIS A 85 -8.97 -9.78 -8.78
N LYS A 86 -7.77 -9.64 -9.38
CA LYS A 86 -6.59 -10.47 -9.11
C LYS A 86 -5.50 -9.76 -8.30
N LEU A 87 -5.69 -8.47 -7.98
CA LEU A 87 -4.67 -7.64 -7.35
C LEU A 87 -4.11 -8.30 -6.08
N ILE A 88 -4.96 -8.65 -5.12
CA ILE A 88 -4.53 -9.22 -3.83
C ILE A 88 -3.84 -10.57 -4.06
N GLY A 89 -4.44 -11.45 -4.85
CA GLY A 89 -3.84 -12.74 -5.18
C GLY A 89 -2.47 -12.63 -5.85
N ASN A 90 -2.28 -11.64 -6.73
CA ASN A 90 -0.99 -11.40 -7.38
C ASN A 90 0.06 -10.85 -6.40
N LEU A 91 -0.31 -10.00 -5.47
CA LEU A 91 0.60 -9.50 -4.42
C LEU A 91 1.03 -10.64 -3.49
N LEU A 92 0.11 -11.52 -3.08
CA LEU A 92 0.43 -12.71 -2.28
C LEU A 92 1.41 -13.62 -3.02
N LYS A 93 1.14 -13.94 -4.31
CA LYS A 93 2.05 -14.74 -5.14
C LYS A 93 3.43 -14.10 -5.27
N ALA A 94 3.52 -12.78 -5.41
CA ALA A 94 4.78 -12.08 -5.50
C ALA A 94 5.60 -12.18 -4.20
N LEU A 95 4.95 -12.12 -3.03
CA LEU A 95 5.62 -12.33 -1.73
C LEU A 95 6.10 -13.78 -1.57
N ASP A 96 5.34 -14.75 -2.07
CA ASP A 96 5.63 -16.17 -1.92
C ASP A 96 6.64 -16.69 -2.97
N GLN A 97 7.05 -15.88 -3.96
CA GLN A 97 8.04 -16.29 -4.98
C GLN A 97 9.42 -16.61 -4.40
N ASN A 98 9.79 -15.93 -3.31
CA ASN A 98 11.09 -16.13 -2.67
C ASN A 98 10.94 -15.87 -1.16
N GLU A 99 11.49 -16.78 -0.36
CA GLU A 99 11.44 -16.68 1.11
C GLU A 99 12.03 -15.37 1.66
N LYS A 100 12.91 -14.71 0.93
CA LYS A 100 13.52 -13.42 1.30
C LYS A 100 12.66 -12.22 0.91
N THR A 101 11.61 -12.39 0.11
CA THR A 101 10.76 -11.26 -0.30
C THR A 101 10.00 -10.72 0.90
N GLY A 102 10.27 -9.48 1.27
CA GLY A 102 9.63 -8.80 2.41
C GLY A 102 8.47 -7.89 2.03
N ALA A 103 8.47 -7.38 0.79
CA ALA A 103 7.44 -6.49 0.27
C ALA A 103 7.21 -6.70 -1.23
N ALA A 104 5.98 -6.47 -1.68
CA ALA A 104 5.59 -6.49 -3.09
C ALA A 104 4.62 -5.34 -3.37
N TYR A 105 4.92 -4.48 -4.35
CA TYR A 105 4.05 -3.36 -4.70
C TYR A 105 3.45 -3.51 -6.09
N ALA A 106 2.22 -3.04 -6.25
CA ALA A 106 1.51 -3.11 -7.49
C ALA A 106 1.96 -2.01 -8.48
N ARG A 107 1.94 -2.34 -9.78
CA ARG A 107 2.10 -1.38 -10.85
C ARG A 107 0.95 -0.38 -10.84
N GLN A 108 1.25 0.92 -10.83
CA GLN A 108 0.25 1.95 -10.98
C GLN A 108 0.01 2.25 -12.45
N LEU A 109 -1.20 1.98 -12.91
CA LEU A 109 -1.62 2.30 -14.27
C LEU A 109 -2.08 3.76 -14.35
N PRO A 110 -1.72 4.50 -15.41
CA PRO A 110 -2.23 5.84 -15.62
C PRO A 110 -3.74 5.79 -15.93
N LYS A 111 -4.49 6.80 -15.48
CA LYS A 111 -5.89 6.95 -15.89
C LYS A 111 -5.98 7.17 -17.39
N SER A 112 -7.10 6.76 -18.02
CA SER A 112 -7.30 6.90 -19.47
C SER A 112 -7.25 8.35 -19.95
N ASP A 113 -7.69 9.28 -19.11
CA ASP A 113 -7.77 10.73 -19.34
C ASP A 113 -6.57 11.52 -18.79
N CYS A 114 -5.53 10.83 -18.27
CA CYS A 114 -4.36 11.48 -17.72
C CYS A 114 -3.51 12.19 -18.77
N GLY A 115 -2.86 13.29 -18.38
CA GLY A 115 -1.93 14.02 -19.22
C GLY A 115 -0.64 13.24 -19.55
N PHE A 116 0.10 13.73 -20.55
CA PHE A 116 1.36 13.12 -21.00
C PHE A 116 2.38 12.96 -19.87
N LEU A 117 2.54 13.97 -19.01
CA LEU A 117 3.52 13.96 -17.93
C LEU A 117 3.21 12.85 -16.89
N GLU A 118 1.94 12.68 -16.53
CA GLU A 118 1.55 11.62 -15.61
C GLU A 118 1.80 10.24 -16.24
N ARG A 119 1.42 10.05 -17.50
CA ARG A 119 1.65 8.80 -18.23
C ARG A 119 3.14 8.45 -18.29
N TYR A 120 3.98 9.43 -18.60
CA TYR A 120 5.44 9.25 -18.63
C TYR A 120 5.98 8.86 -17.24
N THR A 121 5.58 9.58 -16.19
CA THR A 121 6.02 9.30 -14.81
C THR A 121 5.59 7.91 -14.35
N ARG A 122 4.37 7.49 -14.68
CA ARG A 122 3.89 6.14 -14.35
C ARG A 122 4.70 5.07 -15.07
N SER A 123 4.90 5.19 -16.39
CA SER A 123 5.70 4.21 -17.15
C SER A 123 7.15 4.16 -16.70
N PHE A 124 7.74 5.29 -16.32
CA PHE A 124 9.12 5.37 -15.84
C PHE A 124 9.30 4.68 -14.46
N ASN A 125 8.36 4.85 -13.54
CA ASN A 125 8.46 4.28 -12.19
C ASN A 125 7.91 2.84 -12.11
N TYR A 126 6.99 2.48 -13.00
CA TYR A 126 6.30 1.18 -12.98
C TYR A 126 6.40 0.51 -14.35
N PRO A 127 7.53 -0.15 -14.64
CA PRO A 127 7.72 -0.90 -15.90
C PRO A 127 6.67 -2.00 -16.06
N GLU A 128 6.53 -2.51 -17.29
CA GLU A 128 5.55 -3.58 -17.58
C GLU A 128 5.95 -4.90 -16.96
N ASP A 129 7.23 -5.21 -17.04
CA ASP A 129 7.77 -6.45 -16.50
C ASP A 129 7.97 -6.37 -14.99
N SER A 130 7.52 -7.40 -14.30
CA SER A 130 7.78 -7.56 -12.88
C SER A 130 9.25 -7.89 -12.64
N CYS A 131 9.83 -7.37 -11.57
CA CYS A 131 11.19 -7.69 -11.18
C CYS A 131 11.31 -7.82 -9.65
N ILE A 132 12.22 -8.67 -9.21
CA ILE A 132 12.68 -8.71 -7.82
C ILE A 132 13.89 -7.78 -7.74
N LYS A 133 13.92 -6.96 -6.69
CA LYS A 133 15.02 -6.04 -6.42
C LYS A 133 15.78 -6.51 -5.20
N THR A 134 17.09 -6.56 -5.35
CA THR A 134 18.00 -7.00 -4.32
C THR A 134 19.19 -6.03 -4.22
N LYS A 135 20.07 -6.24 -3.26
CA LYS A 135 21.26 -5.42 -3.06
C LYS A 135 22.19 -5.42 -4.30
N GLU A 136 22.21 -6.54 -5.03
CA GLU A 136 23.02 -6.70 -6.23
C GLU A 136 22.57 -5.77 -7.37
N ASP A 137 21.32 -5.32 -7.34
CA ASP A 137 20.76 -4.38 -8.34
C ASP A 137 21.22 -2.94 -8.13
N LEU A 138 21.85 -2.63 -7.00
CA LEU A 138 22.21 -1.24 -6.64
C LEU A 138 23.10 -0.59 -7.69
N GLY A 139 24.06 -1.32 -8.22
CA GLY A 139 24.96 -0.81 -9.29
C GLY A 139 24.24 -0.50 -10.60
N ARG A 140 23.19 -1.24 -10.93
CA ARG A 140 22.40 -1.09 -12.16
C ARG A 140 21.26 -0.10 -12.03
N MET A 141 20.53 -0.16 -10.91
CA MET A 141 19.29 0.60 -10.71
C MET A 141 19.46 1.86 -9.86
N GLY A 142 20.58 2.00 -9.14
CA GLY A 142 20.81 3.10 -8.21
C GLY A 142 19.70 3.20 -7.16
N ILE A 143 19.25 4.41 -6.89
CA ILE A 143 18.18 4.70 -5.90
C ILE A 143 16.86 3.94 -6.21
N LYS A 144 16.59 3.58 -7.46
CA LYS A 144 15.38 2.81 -7.84
C LYS A 144 15.35 1.40 -7.24
N THR A 145 16.47 0.86 -6.80
CA THR A 145 16.54 -0.39 -6.06
C THR A 145 15.65 -0.34 -4.81
N PHE A 146 15.59 0.82 -4.16
CA PHE A 146 14.81 1.05 -2.94
C PHE A 146 13.40 1.58 -3.20
N PHE A 147 13.01 1.73 -4.45
CA PHE A 147 11.67 2.23 -4.77
C PHE A 147 10.61 1.19 -4.40
N ALA A 148 9.71 1.60 -3.51
CA ALA A 148 8.45 0.93 -3.18
C ALA A 148 7.36 2.00 -3.12
N SER A 149 6.09 1.61 -3.13
CA SER A 149 5.00 2.59 -3.09
C SER A 149 3.80 2.08 -2.32
N ASN A 150 3.53 2.73 -1.19
CA ASN A 150 2.35 2.49 -0.36
C ASN A 150 1.02 2.97 -0.98
N VAL A 151 1.05 3.41 -2.24
CA VAL A 151 -0.20 3.54 -3.02
C VAL A 151 -0.89 2.17 -3.12
N CYS A 152 -0.11 1.09 -3.32
CA CYS A 152 -0.56 -0.29 -3.11
C CYS A 152 0.66 -1.20 -2.91
N CYS A 153 0.91 -1.62 -1.68
CA CYS A 153 2.05 -2.47 -1.33
C CYS A 153 1.69 -3.49 -0.26
N ALA A 154 2.02 -4.75 -0.52
CA ALA A 154 1.91 -5.85 0.42
C ALA A 154 3.22 -6.06 1.17
N TYR A 155 3.13 -6.38 2.45
CA TYR A 155 4.26 -6.67 3.32
C TYR A 155 4.03 -7.99 4.05
N ASP A 156 5.04 -8.84 4.07
CA ASP A 156 5.12 -9.95 5.02
C ASP A 156 5.28 -9.38 6.42
N ARG A 157 4.34 -9.71 7.32
CA ARG A 157 4.27 -9.11 8.66
C ARG A 157 5.49 -9.40 9.52
N GLU A 158 6.01 -10.61 9.48
CA GLU A 158 7.17 -11.00 10.28
C GLU A 158 8.42 -10.21 9.85
N LYS A 159 8.67 -10.16 8.54
CA LYS A 159 9.79 -9.41 7.97
C LYS A 159 9.62 -7.90 8.15
N PHE A 160 8.38 -7.40 8.07
CA PHE A 160 8.08 -6.00 8.35
C PHE A 160 8.51 -5.59 9.76
N TRP A 161 8.15 -6.38 10.75
CA TRP A 161 8.52 -6.07 12.12
C TRP A 161 10.00 -6.36 12.43
N PHE A 162 10.59 -7.37 11.79
CA PHE A 162 12.02 -7.62 11.88
C PHE A 162 12.85 -6.41 11.43
N GLN A 163 12.39 -5.70 10.38
CA GLN A 163 13.02 -4.45 9.90
C GLN A 163 12.65 -3.21 10.75
N GLY A 164 11.87 -3.38 11.80
CA GLY A 164 11.43 -2.31 12.70
C GLY A 164 10.21 -1.53 12.22
N GLY A 165 9.53 -1.99 11.17
CA GLY A 165 8.34 -1.35 10.61
C GLY A 165 8.61 0.00 9.95
N PHE A 166 7.55 0.77 9.69
CA PHE A 166 7.71 2.13 9.16
C PHE A 166 8.29 3.09 10.18
N ILE A 167 9.13 4.01 9.70
CA ILE A 167 9.62 5.14 10.48
C ILE A 167 8.46 6.08 10.82
N GLN A 168 8.50 6.63 12.04
CA GLN A 168 7.53 7.62 12.50
C GLN A 168 8.04 9.04 12.28
N LYS A 169 7.13 10.01 12.35
CA LYS A 169 7.42 11.44 12.21
C LYS A 169 8.11 11.78 10.87
N THR A 170 7.61 11.17 9.80
CA THR A 170 8.03 11.46 8.43
C THR A 170 6.85 11.98 7.61
N ILE A 171 7.14 12.95 6.75
CA ILE A 171 6.13 13.52 5.83
C ILE A 171 5.96 12.60 4.61
N PHE A 172 7.06 12.00 4.12
CA PHE A 172 7.09 11.13 2.93
C PHE A 172 8.17 10.06 3.04
N ASN A 173 8.15 9.11 2.09
CA ASN A 173 9.18 8.11 1.82
C ASN A 173 9.37 7.05 2.92
N GLU A 174 8.39 6.82 3.79
CA GLU A 174 8.45 5.73 4.77
C GLU A 174 8.58 4.36 4.09
N ASP A 175 7.98 4.19 2.91
CA ASP A 175 8.06 3.01 2.05
C ASP A 175 9.47 2.82 1.45
N MET A 176 10.08 3.87 0.92
CA MET A 176 11.45 3.82 0.41
C MET A 176 12.49 3.57 1.51
N ILE A 177 12.30 4.18 2.68
CA ILE A 177 13.17 3.96 3.84
C ILE A 177 13.06 2.50 4.31
N PHE A 178 11.84 1.97 4.37
CA PHE A 178 11.62 0.55 4.68
C PHE A 178 12.28 -0.35 3.64
N ALA A 179 12.04 -0.11 2.35
CA ALA A 179 12.64 -0.89 1.26
C ALA A 179 14.17 -0.83 1.28
N GLY A 180 14.75 0.34 1.60
CA GLY A 180 16.20 0.49 1.79
C GLY A 180 16.74 -0.43 2.88
N LYS A 181 16.09 -0.49 4.04
CA LYS A 181 16.48 -1.42 5.12
C LYS A 181 16.31 -2.88 4.74
N ALA A 182 15.24 -3.21 4.00
CA ALA A 182 14.96 -4.58 3.61
C ALA A 182 15.91 -5.12 2.52
N VAL A 183 16.47 -4.23 1.68
CA VAL A 183 17.40 -4.58 0.58
C VAL A 183 18.85 -4.64 1.05
N LEU A 184 19.27 -3.80 2.02
CA LEU A 184 20.66 -3.71 2.52
C LEU A 184 20.95 -4.74 3.61
#